data_712af9e37a4d7905f7ae912ac31bb67b
#
_entry.id   712af9e37a4d7905f7ae912ac31bb67b
#
_cell.length_a   1.000
_cell.length_b   1.000
_cell.length_c   1.000
_cell.angle_alpha   90.00
_cell.angle_beta   90.00
_cell.angle_gamma   90.00
#
_symmetry.space_group_name_H-M   'P 1'
#
loop_
_entity.id
_entity.type
_entity.pdbx_description
1 polymer ?
#
loop_
_entity_poly.entity_id
_entity_poly.type
_entity_poly.pdbx_seq_one_letter_code
_entity_poly.pdbx_strand_id
1 'polypeptide(L)'
;MQILNKVNVEDLFRDISKCNQVEAIALGGSRVSGKYDDKSDYDVYVYVKENIPKGSRMNILSKYCCKMEIENHYWEVEDNCTLNSNTDIDIIYRNIEDFDLTIGNIVQKNIANNGYTTCLWNNLNTCKVLYDKDGKLEKLKRKYNIIYPDKLRHNIISKNRKLLNGVLPSYDMQIKKAIERNDKVSINHRVTEFLASYFDIIFAINKVSHPGEKRLIQQCIDLCEILPMDFEENLKDLFENMFNEDCNIIIEEIVKNLDKIIEQ
;
A
#
# COMPACT_ATOMS: atom_id res chain seq x y z
N MET A 1 -3.76 41.91 14.12
CA MET A 1 -3.49 40.52 14.54
C MET A 1 -4.71 39.72 14.16
N GLN A 2 -4.76 39.19 12.93
CA GLN A 2 -5.85 38.33 12.45
C GLN A 2 -5.79 37.02 13.23
N ILE A 3 -6.87 36.68 13.91
CA ILE A 3 -7.11 35.41 14.47
C ILE A 3 -7.16 34.44 13.26
N LEU A 4 -6.08 33.74 12.99
CA LEU A 4 -6.08 32.58 12.10
C LEU A 4 -7.07 31.58 12.70
N ASN A 5 -8.31 31.61 12.19
CA ASN A 5 -9.26 30.53 12.45
C ASN A 5 -8.54 29.23 12.12
N LYS A 6 -8.35 28.37 13.12
CA LYS A 6 -7.86 27.01 12.93
C LYS A 6 -8.86 26.36 11.98
N VAL A 7 -8.53 26.36 10.68
CA VAL A 7 -9.35 25.69 9.68
C VAL A 7 -9.35 24.22 10.05
N ASN A 8 -10.50 23.73 10.44
CA ASN A 8 -10.64 22.33 10.86
C ASN A 8 -10.70 21.45 9.60
N VAL A 9 -9.83 20.47 9.50
CA VAL A 9 -9.85 19.50 8.40
C VAL A 9 -11.21 18.79 8.25
N GLU A 10 -11.97 18.68 9.32
CA GLU A 10 -13.34 18.14 9.31
C GLU A 10 -14.31 19.00 8.49
N ASP A 11 -14.08 20.32 8.40
CA ASP A 11 -14.88 21.21 7.56
C ASP A 11 -14.61 20.95 6.08
N LEU A 12 -13.36 20.63 5.72
CA LEU A 12 -12.98 20.19 4.37
C LEU A 12 -13.73 18.90 4.00
N PHE A 13 -13.72 17.88 4.88
CA PHE A 13 -14.43 16.62 4.61
C PHE A 13 -15.94 16.82 4.46
N ARG A 14 -16.52 17.70 5.26
CA ARG A 14 -17.92 18.09 5.15
C ARG A 14 -18.23 18.81 3.84
N ASP A 15 -17.34 19.67 3.34
CA ASP A 15 -17.54 20.34 2.06
C ASP A 15 -17.38 19.37 0.88
N ILE A 16 -16.42 18.44 0.93
CA ILE A 16 -16.28 17.38 -0.06
C ILE A 16 -17.54 16.47 -0.06
N SER A 17 -18.06 16.10 1.10
CA SER A 17 -19.23 15.22 1.20
C SER A 17 -20.53 15.80 0.60
N LYS A 18 -20.58 17.13 0.37
CA LYS A 18 -21.72 17.79 -0.30
C LYS A 18 -21.73 17.59 -1.82
N CYS A 19 -20.62 17.12 -2.41
CA CYS A 19 -20.61 16.80 -3.84
C CYS A 19 -21.52 15.60 -4.09
N ASN A 20 -22.41 15.72 -5.08
CA ASN A 20 -23.38 14.67 -5.42
C ASN A 20 -22.72 13.35 -5.87
N GLN A 21 -21.49 13.42 -6.34
CA GLN A 21 -20.69 12.28 -6.78
C GLN A 21 -20.14 11.45 -5.61
N VAL A 22 -20.01 12.04 -4.42
CA VAL A 22 -19.39 11.39 -3.25
C VAL A 22 -20.35 10.42 -2.60
N GLU A 23 -19.90 9.19 -2.44
CA GLU A 23 -20.60 8.10 -1.74
C GLU A 23 -20.07 7.93 -0.32
N ALA A 24 -18.73 7.99 -0.13
CA ALA A 24 -18.12 7.88 1.18
C ALA A 24 -16.76 8.60 1.25
N ILE A 25 -16.31 8.91 2.46
CA ILE A 25 -14.98 9.44 2.77
C ILE A 25 -14.39 8.61 3.90
N ALA A 26 -13.15 8.18 3.75
CA ALA A 26 -12.42 7.46 4.77
C ALA A 26 -11.01 8.04 4.97
N LEU A 27 -10.50 7.91 6.18
CA LEU A 27 -9.13 8.23 6.54
C LEU A 27 -8.32 6.93 6.60
N GLY A 28 -7.13 6.95 6.04
CA GLY A 28 -6.15 5.84 6.08
C GLY A 28 -4.85 6.23 6.78
N GLY A 29 -3.82 5.44 6.50
CA GLY A 29 -2.45 5.74 6.88
C GLY A 29 -2.18 5.77 8.37
N SER A 30 -1.10 6.49 8.73
CA SER A 30 -0.59 6.57 10.09
C SER A 30 -1.57 7.17 11.09
N ARG A 31 -2.43 8.09 10.64
CA ARG A 31 -3.42 8.78 11.48
C ARG A 31 -4.54 7.87 11.98
N VAL A 32 -4.77 6.74 11.33
CA VAL A 32 -5.74 5.73 11.80
C VAL A 32 -5.08 4.73 12.74
N SER A 33 -3.83 4.36 12.48
CA SER A 33 -3.10 3.38 13.30
C SER A 33 -2.62 3.93 14.65
N GLY A 34 -2.77 5.24 14.90
CA GLY A 34 -2.25 5.90 16.11
C GLY A 34 -0.74 6.07 16.16
N LYS A 35 -0.03 5.68 15.09
CA LYS A 35 1.43 5.81 14.95
C LYS A 35 1.80 7.10 14.18
N TYR A 36 1.10 8.21 14.44
CA TYR A 36 1.32 9.50 13.77
C TYR A 36 2.03 10.50 14.69
N ASP A 37 2.75 11.42 14.09
CA ASP A 37 3.33 12.61 14.70
C ASP A 37 2.75 13.90 14.06
N ASP A 38 3.19 15.05 14.54
CA ASP A 38 2.72 16.36 14.02
C ASP A 38 3.08 16.62 12.56
N LYS A 39 3.99 15.83 11.97
CA LYS A 39 4.44 15.93 10.59
C LYS A 39 3.74 14.93 9.67
N SER A 40 2.96 14.01 10.22
CA SER A 40 2.25 12.99 9.44
C SER A 40 1.17 13.62 8.58
N ASP A 41 1.16 13.27 7.31
CA ASP A 41 0.17 13.60 6.31
C ASP A 41 -1.23 13.04 6.63
N TYR A 42 -2.22 13.52 5.89
CA TYR A 42 -3.56 12.92 5.87
C TYR A 42 -3.72 12.08 4.59
N ASP A 43 -3.87 10.77 4.72
CA ASP A 43 -4.25 9.89 3.62
C ASP A 43 -5.78 9.78 3.58
N VAL A 44 -6.43 10.45 2.63
CA VAL A 44 -7.90 10.52 2.53
C VAL A 44 -8.40 9.80 1.29
N TYR A 45 -9.33 8.87 1.46
CA TYR A 45 -9.97 8.16 0.36
C TYR A 45 -11.38 8.67 0.16
N VAL A 46 -11.66 9.26 -1.00
CA VAL A 46 -12.98 9.72 -1.40
C VAL A 46 -13.56 8.73 -2.39
N TYR A 47 -14.54 7.97 -1.95
CA TYR A 47 -15.25 7.01 -2.79
C TYR A 47 -16.36 7.70 -3.54
N VAL A 48 -16.34 7.58 -4.86
CA VAL A 48 -17.26 8.28 -5.77
C VAL A 48 -18.00 7.29 -6.66
N LYS A 49 -19.19 7.68 -7.13
CA LYS A 49 -19.91 6.97 -8.21
C LYS A 49 -19.45 7.40 -9.60
N GLU A 50 -18.94 8.62 -9.73
CA GLU A 50 -18.40 9.25 -10.92
C GLU A 50 -17.42 10.36 -10.54
N ASN A 51 -16.56 10.79 -11.45
CA ASN A 51 -15.54 11.79 -11.17
C ASN A 51 -16.13 13.15 -10.76
N ILE A 52 -15.57 13.78 -9.72
CA ILE A 52 -15.90 15.15 -9.34
C ILE A 52 -15.13 16.09 -10.30
N PRO A 53 -15.81 17.04 -10.97
CA PRO A 53 -15.16 17.97 -11.88
C PRO A 53 -14.00 18.72 -11.21
N LYS A 54 -12.86 18.85 -11.89
CA LYS A 54 -11.65 19.52 -11.39
C LYS A 54 -11.93 20.90 -10.79
N GLY A 55 -12.75 21.73 -11.48
CA GLY A 55 -13.13 23.06 -10.98
C GLY A 55 -13.88 23.02 -9.65
N SER A 56 -14.73 22.01 -9.43
CA SER A 56 -15.44 21.84 -8.16
C SER A 56 -14.48 21.48 -7.03
N ARG A 57 -13.53 20.56 -7.29
CA ARG A 57 -12.48 20.22 -6.33
C ARG A 57 -11.61 21.42 -5.98
N MET A 58 -11.13 22.17 -6.98
CA MET A 58 -10.39 23.41 -6.78
C MET A 58 -11.15 24.42 -5.90
N ASN A 59 -12.44 24.65 -6.18
CA ASN A 59 -13.25 25.60 -5.43
C ASN A 59 -13.43 25.18 -3.95
N ILE A 60 -13.45 23.89 -3.65
CA ILE A 60 -13.51 23.40 -2.28
C ILE A 60 -12.14 23.55 -1.63
N LEU A 61 -11.11 22.97 -2.23
CA LEU A 61 -9.76 22.88 -1.66
C LEU A 61 -9.12 24.23 -1.41
N SER A 62 -9.36 25.23 -2.28
CA SER A 62 -8.83 26.59 -2.14
C SER A 62 -9.25 27.31 -0.84
N LYS A 63 -10.30 26.86 -0.17
CA LYS A 63 -10.72 27.42 1.12
C LYS A 63 -9.85 26.91 2.29
N TYR A 64 -9.23 25.74 2.13
CA TYR A 64 -8.57 24.99 3.21
C TYR A 64 -7.07 24.81 2.99
N CYS A 65 -6.59 24.94 1.75
CA CYS A 65 -5.23 24.63 1.37
C CYS A 65 -4.49 25.88 0.87
N CYS A 66 -3.22 26.01 1.25
CA CYS A 66 -2.31 27.07 0.76
C CYS A 66 -1.53 26.63 -0.49
N LYS A 67 -1.40 25.31 -0.73
CA LYS A 67 -0.82 24.75 -1.95
C LYS A 67 -1.71 23.58 -2.43
N MET A 68 -1.83 23.43 -3.75
CA MET A 68 -2.68 22.41 -4.35
C MET A 68 -2.13 21.97 -5.70
N GLU A 69 -1.98 20.69 -5.88
CA GLU A 69 -1.80 20.02 -7.17
C GLU A 69 -3.01 19.11 -7.42
N ILE A 70 -3.80 19.46 -8.43
CA ILE A 70 -5.11 18.85 -8.66
C ILE A 70 -5.05 17.93 -9.88
N GLU A 71 -5.57 16.71 -9.72
CA GLU A 71 -5.68 15.72 -10.78
C GLU A 71 -4.34 15.10 -11.15
N ASN A 72 -3.52 14.79 -10.16
CA ASN A 72 -2.35 13.95 -10.35
C ASN A 72 -2.78 12.50 -10.64
N HIS A 73 -1.94 11.78 -11.39
CA HIS A 73 -2.15 10.40 -11.80
C HIS A 73 -0.87 9.57 -11.55
N TYR A 74 -0.27 9.70 -10.35
CA TYR A 74 0.96 8.97 -10.03
C TYR A 74 0.66 7.48 -9.82
N TRP A 75 -0.31 7.16 -8.97
CA TRP A 75 -0.77 5.81 -8.66
C TRP A 75 -2.26 5.64 -8.90
N GLU A 76 -3.05 6.56 -8.41
CA GLU A 76 -4.49 6.69 -8.59
C GLU A 76 -4.81 8.13 -8.99
N VAL A 77 -6.09 8.47 -9.14
CA VAL A 77 -6.48 9.88 -9.31
C VAL A 77 -6.43 10.54 -7.93
N GLU A 78 -5.59 11.56 -7.79
CA GLU A 78 -5.35 12.19 -6.50
C GLU A 78 -5.20 13.71 -6.59
N ASP A 79 -5.53 14.39 -5.50
CA ASP A 79 -5.22 15.80 -5.28
C ASP A 79 -4.24 15.88 -4.08
N ASN A 80 -3.04 16.40 -4.31
CA ASN A 80 -2.00 16.56 -3.31
C ASN A 80 -1.97 18.00 -2.85
N CYS A 81 -2.21 18.23 -1.57
CA CYS A 81 -2.39 19.59 -1.03
C CYS A 81 -1.60 19.80 0.27
N THR A 82 -1.29 21.06 0.56
CA THR A 82 -0.85 21.49 1.89
C THR A 82 -1.95 22.34 2.52
N LEU A 83 -2.48 21.90 3.64
CA LEU A 83 -3.49 22.62 4.42
C LEU A 83 -2.94 23.96 4.92
N ASN A 84 -3.83 24.91 5.21
CA ASN A 84 -3.45 26.19 5.83
C ASN A 84 -2.80 26.03 7.22
N SER A 85 -2.90 24.84 7.83
CA SER A 85 -2.17 24.43 9.03
C SER A 85 -0.72 23.99 8.77
N ASN A 86 -0.28 23.99 7.51
CA ASN A 86 1.02 23.48 7.06
C ASN A 86 1.20 21.96 7.21
N THR A 87 0.10 21.20 7.14
CA THR A 87 0.07 19.74 7.13
C THR A 87 -0.30 19.28 5.73
N ASP A 88 0.40 18.28 5.20
CA ASP A 88 0.10 17.73 3.89
C ASP A 88 -1.12 16.81 3.93
N ILE A 89 -1.87 16.77 2.84
CA ILE A 89 -3.04 15.93 2.66
C ILE A 89 -3.10 15.40 1.24
N ASP A 90 -3.18 14.09 1.12
CA ASP A 90 -3.37 13.38 -0.13
C ASP A 90 -4.81 12.86 -0.20
N ILE A 91 -5.54 13.33 -1.21
CA ILE A 91 -6.95 12.97 -1.41
C ILE A 91 -7.05 12.09 -2.65
N ILE A 92 -7.26 10.81 -2.43
CA ILE A 92 -7.32 9.78 -3.46
C ILE A 92 -8.80 9.51 -3.80
N TYR A 93 -9.14 9.59 -5.09
CA TYR A 93 -10.51 9.39 -5.57
C TYR A 93 -10.66 8.00 -6.17
N ARG A 94 -11.60 7.21 -5.65
CA ARG A 94 -11.87 5.84 -6.09
C ARG A 94 -13.32 5.67 -6.50
N ASN A 95 -13.57 5.11 -7.68
CA ASN A 95 -14.90 4.61 -7.99
C ASN A 95 -15.22 3.44 -7.05
N ILE A 96 -16.36 3.50 -6.35
CA ILE A 96 -16.68 2.53 -5.30
C ILE A 96 -17.00 1.14 -5.87
N GLU A 97 -17.55 1.07 -7.09
CA GLU A 97 -17.89 -0.20 -7.75
C GLU A 97 -16.63 -0.87 -8.29
N ASP A 98 -15.71 -0.10 -8.90
CA ASP A 98 -14.41 -0.60 -9.35
C ASP A 98 -13.57 -1.08 -8.16
N PHE A 99 -13.64 -0.38 -7.04
CA PHE A 99 -12.96 -0.78 -5.80
C PHE A 99 -13.54 -2.10 -5.25
N ASP A 100 -14.87 -2.27 -5.22
CA ASP A 100 -15.51 -3.53 -4.86
C ASP A 100 -15.07 -4.67 -5.78
N LEU A 101 -15.03 -4.43 -7.10
CA LEU A 101 -14.59 -5.42 -8.07
C LEU A 101 -13.13 -5.82 -7.84
N THR A 102 -12.25 -4.84 -7.57
CA THR A 102 -10.82 -5.08 -7.33
C THR A 102 -10.61 -5.94 -6.07
N ILE A 103 -11.24 -5.59 -4.96
CA ILE A 103 -11.17 -6.38 -3.72
C ILE A 103 -11.76 -7.79 -3.96
N GLY A 104 -12.89 -7.90 -4.68
CA GLY A 104 -13.51 -9.17 -5.02
C GLY A 104 -12.61 -10.08 -5.87
N ASN A 105 -11.85 -9.53 -6.81
CA ASN A 105 -10.88 -10.28 -7.60
C ASN A 105 -9.78 -10.88 -6.69
N ILE A 106 -9.29 -10.13 -5.72
CA ILE A 106 -8.28 -10.58 -4.79
C ILE A 106 -8.87 -11.64 -3.85
N VAL A 107 -9.90 -11.27 -3.09
CA VAL A 107 -10.35 -12.03 -1.92
C VAL A 107 -11.28 -13.20 -2.30
N GLN A 108 -12.20 -13.00 -3.27
CA GLN A 108 -13.17 -14.01 -3.68
C GLN A 108 -12.65 -14.91 -4.81
N LYS A 109 -11.97 -14.30 -5.82
CA LYS A 109 -11.40 -15.07 -6.94
C LYS A 109 -9.98 -15.56 -6.66
N ASN A 110 -9.37 -15.12 -5.54
CA ASN A 110 -8.02 -15.50 -5.10
C ASN A 110 -6.93 -15.19 -6.13
N ILE A 111 -7.04 -14.04 -6.80
CA ILE A 111 -6.05 -13.60 -7.78
C ILE A 111 -4.87 -12.96 -7.05
N ALA A 112 -3.67 -13.52 -7.25
CA ALA A 112 -2.43 -12.98 -6.71
C ALA A 112 -1.74 -12.03 -7.71
N ASN A 113 -1.09 -10.99 -7.21
CA ASN A 113 -0.25 -10.05 -7.96
C ASN A 113 1.25 -10.38 -7.76
N ASN A 114 2.10 -9.62 -8.41
CA ASN A 114 3.56 -9.66 -8.18
C ASN A 114 3.89 -8.68 -7.05
N GLY A 115 3.72 -9.12 -5.82
CA GLY A 115 3.83 -8.25 -4.64
C GLY A 115 2.54 -7.46 -4.35
N TYR A 116 2.43 -6.95 -3.12
CA TYR A 116 1.34 -6.07 -2.64
C TYR A 116 -0.08 -6.61 -2.88
N THR A 117 -0.28 -7.90 -3.02
CA THR A 117 -1.56 -8.49 -3.45
C THR A 117 -2.74 -8.03 -2.60
N THR A 118 -2.58 -7.99 -1.29
CA THR A 118 -3.68 -7.70 -0.35
C THR A 118 -3.67 -6.28 0.20
N CYS A 119 -2.86 -5.39 -0.38
CA CYS A 119 -2.69 -4.02 0.12
C CYS A 119 -4.01 -3.22 0.13
N LEU A 120 -4.79 -3.26 -0.97
CA LEU A 120 -6.08 -2.58 -1.04
C LEU A 120 -7.12 -3.19 -0.09
N TRP A 121 -7.07 -4.51 0.11
CA TRP A 121 -7.92 -5.18 1.09
C TRP A 121 -7.57 -4.76 2.52
N ASN A 122 -6.27 -4.66 2.85
CA ASN A 122 -5.81 -4.10 4.11
C ASN A 122 -6.32 -2.66 4.29
N ASN A 123 -6.18 -1.84 3.25
CA ASN A 123 -6.63 -0.46 3.25
C ASN A 123 -8.13 -0.33 3.56
N LEU A 124 -8.98 -1.16 2.93
CA LEU A 124 -10.42 -1.22 3.20
C LEU A 124 -10.70 -1.59 4.66
N ASN A 125 -10.04 -2.62 5.18
CA ASN A 125 -10.32 -3.13 6.53
C ASN A 125 -9.86 -2.15 7.63
N THR A 126 -8.74 -1.46 7.43
CA THR A 126 -8.12 -0.61 8.44
C THR A 126 -8.59 0.85 8.38
N CYS A 127 -9.12 1.33 7.25
CA CYS A 127 -9.54 2.71 7.13
C CYS A 127 -10.66 3.08 8.13
N LYS A 128 -10.63 4.34 8.61
CA LYS A 128 -11.67 4.91 9.45
C LYS A 128 -12.68 5.64 8.56
N VAL A 129 -13.92 5.20 8.56
CA VAL A 129 -15.00 5.86 7.83
C VAL A 129 -15.34 7.20 8.50
N LEU A 130 -15.30 8.29 7.73
CA LEU A 130 -15.63 9.64 8.17
C LEU A 130 -17.02 10.07 7.69
N TYR A 131 -17.41 9.62 6.51
CA TYR A 131 -18.71 9.86 5.89
C TYR A 131 -19.10 8.65 5.03
N ASP A 132 -20.36 8.25 5.07
CA ASP A 132 -20.90 7.17 4.22
C ASP A 132 -22.40 7.43 4.00
N LYS A 133 -22.72 7.96 2.82
CA LYS A 133 -24.06 8.48 2.49
C LYS A 133 -25.17 7.44 2.64
N ASP A 134 -24.94 6.25 2.06
CA ASP A 134 -25.93 5.17 2.01
C ASP A 134 -25.41 3.88 2.65
N GLY A 135 -24.35 3.98 3.45
CA GLY A 135 -23.73 2.85 4.11
C GLY A 135 -23.02 1.88 3.14
N LYS A 136 -22.62 2.37 1.94
CA LYS A 136 -22.00 1.53 0.91
C LYS A 136 -20.61 1.06 1.34
N LEU A 137 -19.79 1.97 1.86
CA LEU A 137 -18.42 1.63 2.29
C LEU A 137 -18.46 0.69 3.50
N GLU A 138 -19.35 0.93 4.45
CA GLU A 138 -19.55 0.03 5.58
C GLU A 138 -20.08 -1.35 5.16
N LYS A 139 -20.89 -1.42 4.09
CA LYS A 139 -21.31 -2.70 3.50
C LYS A 139 -20.10 -3.43 2.87
N LEU A 140 -19.20 -2.71 2.18
CA LEU A 140 -17.98 -3.30 1.63
C LEU A 140 -17.06 -3.80 2.75
N LYS A 141 -16.84 -3.02 3.80
CA LYS A 141 -16.06 -3.45 4.97
C LYS A 141 -16.63 -4.74 5.56
N ARG A 142 -17.94 -4.82 5.79
CA ARG A 142 -18.59 -6.05 6.29
C ARG A 142 -18.49 -7.23 5.31
N LYS A 143 -18.65 -6.99 4.01
CA LYS A 143 -18.54 -8.01 2.95
C LYS A 143 -17.17 -8.67 2.93
N TYR A 144 -16.11 -7.89 3.15
CA TYR A 144 -14.72 -8.35 3.06
C TYR A 144 -14.01 -8.50 4.41
N ASN A 145 -14.71 -8.30 5.52
CA ASN A 145 -14.21 -8.65 6.85
C ASN A 145 -14.37 -10.17 7.07
N ILE A 146 -13.54 -10.93 6.41
CA ILE A 146 -13.57 -12.40 6.40
C ILE A 146 -12.22 -12.96 6.83
N ILE A 147 -12.20 -14.24 7.20
CA ILE A 147 -10.97 -14.99 7.45
C ILE A 147 -10.13 -14.99 6.17
N TYR A 148 -8.81 -14.82 6.30
CA TYR A 148 -7.88 -14.83 5.18
C TYR A 148 -8.03 -16.13 4.38
N PRO A 149 -8.36 -16.08 3.07
CA PRO A 149 -8.65 -17.29 2.30
C PRO A 149 -7.37 -18.13 2.07
N ASP A 150 -7.41 -19.41 2.44
CA ASP A 150 -6.27 -20.31 2.25
C ASP A 150 -5.87 -20.46 0.78
N LYS A 151 -6.83 -20.42 -0.14
CA LYS A 151 -6.55 -20.45 -1.57
C LYS A 151 -5.80 -19.20 -2.04
N LEU A 152 -6.14 -18.02 -1.51
CA LEU A 152 -5.42 -16.77 -1.80
C LEU A 152 -3.99 -16.86 -1.27
N ARG A 153 -3.82 -17.31 -0.02
CA ARG A 153 -2.50 -17.59 0.59
C ARG A 153 -1.65 -18.46 -0.32
N HIS A 154 -2.18 -19.60 -0.72
CA HIS A 154 -1.47 -20.55 -1.59
C HIS A 154 -1.09 -19.90 -2.94
N ASN A 155 -2.00 -19.16 -3.57
CA ASN A 155 -1.77 -18.53 -4.85
C ASN A 155 -0.69 -17.44 -4.77
N ILE A 156 -0.69 -16.62 -3.70
CA ILE A 156 0.33 -15.61 -3.47
C ILE A 156 1.70 -16.26 -3.31
N ILE A 157 1.82 -17.26 -2.44
CA ILE A 157 3.07 -17.96 -2.20
C ILE A 157 3.55 -18.62 -3.50
N SER A 158 2.71 -19.41 -4.16
CA SER A 158 3.08 -20.15 -5.37
C SER A 158 3.51 -19.22 -6.52
N LYS A 159 2.84 -18.07 -6.68
CA LYS A 159 3.18 -17.12 -7.73
C LYS A 159 4.48 -16.38 -7.43
N ASN A 160 4.57 -15.75 -6.27
CA ASN A 160 5.68 -14.88 -5.92
C ASN A 160 6.97 -15.67 -5.64
N ARG A 161 6.87 -16.88 -5.04
CA ARG A 161 8.04 -17.72 -4.80
C ARG A 161 8.80 -18.07 -6.08
N LYS A 162 8.08 -18.34 -7.17
CA LYS A 162 8.69 -18.65 -8.47
C LYS A 162 9.45 -17.46 -9.05
N LEU A 163 8.99 -16.22 -8.78
CA LEU A 163 9.65 -15.02 -9.27
C LEU A 163 11.00 -14.76 -8.59
N LEU A 164 11.18 -15.20 -7.35
CA LEU A 164 12.42 -14.98 -6.61
C LEU A 164 13.60 -15.68 -7.28
N ASN A 165 13.54 -17.03 -7.48
CA ASN A 165 14.60 -17.81 -8.14
C ASN A 165 14.11 -19.10 -8.81
N GLY A 166 12.84 -19.23 -9.18
CA GLY A 166 12.24 -20.50 -9.63
C GLY A 166 11.93 -20.62 -11.12
N VAL A 167 11.97 -19.54 -11.88
CA VAL A 167 11.61 -19.50 -13.31
C VAL A 167 12.62 -18.69 -14.13
N LEU A 168 12.49 -18.73 -15.44
CA LEU A 168 13.29 -17.89 -16.36
C LEU A 168 12.43 -16.79 -16.98
N PRO A 169 12.83 -15.52 -16.83
CA PRO A 169 13.90 -14.98 -15.98
C PRO A 169 13.39 -14.66 -14.57
N SER A 170 13.99 -15.25 -13.53
CA SER A 170 13.74 -14.91 -12.13
C SER A 170 14.49 -13.64 -11.69
N TYR A 171 14.12 -13.07 -10.53
CA TYR A 171 14.74 -11.84 -10.05
C TYR A 171 16.21 -12.03 -9.70
N ASP A 172 16.60 -13.14 -9.05
CA ASP A 172 17.99 -13.47 -8.75
C ASP A 172 18.86 -13.50 -10.00
N MET A 173 18.39 -14.17 -11.07
CA MET A 173 19.09 -14.23 -12.34
C MET A 173 19.23 -12.87 -13.01
N GLN A 174 18.19 -12.02 -12.91
CA GLN A 174 18.22 -10.67 -13.47
C GLN A 174 19.17 -9.77 -12.69
N ILE A 175 19.19 -9.89 -11.36
CA ILE A 175 20.12 -9.17 -10.47
C ILE A 175 21.57 -9.58 -10.80
N LYS A 176 21.84 -10.89 -10.89
CA LYS A 176 23.17 -11.40 -11.28
C LYS A 176 23.67 -10.78 -12.57
N LYS A 177 22.84 -10.80 -13.63
CA LYS A 177 23.20 -10.20 -14.93
C LYS A 177 23.42 -8.69 -14.85
N ALA A 178 22.70 -8.00 -13.98
CA ALA A 178 22.86 -6.56 -13.78
C ALA A 178 24.17 -6.24 -13.03
N ILE A 179 24.54 -7.06 -12.05
CA ILE A 179 25.83 -6.97 -11.35
C ILE A 179 26.99 -7.19 -12.31
N GLU A 180 26.97 -8.25 -13.12
CA GLU A 180 27.97 -8.55 -14.14
C GLU A 180 28.20 -7.39 -15.14
N ARG A 181 27.16 -6.57 -15.37
CA ARG A 181 27.20 -5.39 -16.24
C ARG A 181 27.52 -4.10 -15.50
N ASN A 182 27.65 -4.15 -14.17
CA ASN A 182 27.76 -2.96 -13.30
C ASN A 182 26.61 -1.96 -13.52
N ASP A 183 25.39 -2.46 -13.82
CA ASP A 183 24.19 -1.66 -14.06
C ASP A 183 23.41 -1.45 -12.75
N LYS A 184 23.81 -0.43 -11.98
CA LYS A 184 23.21 -0.11 -10.67
C LYS A 184 21.72 0.21 -10.75
N VAL A 185 21.23 0.79 -11.84
CA VAL A 185 19.81 1.09 -12.03
C VAL A 185 19.01 -0.20 -12.15
N SER A 186 19.47 -1.13 -12.98
CA SER A 186 18.83 -2.44 -13.12
C SER A 186 18.88 -3.25 -11.82
N ILE A 187 20.00 -3.23 -11.09
CA ILE A 187 20.11 -3.89 -9.78
C ILE A 187 19.03 -3.37 -8.84
N ASN A 188 18.98 -2.05 -8.63
CA ASN A 188 17.99 -1.43 -7.74
C ASN A 188 16.56 -1.81 -8.14
N HIS A 189 16.21 -1.74 -9.42
CA HIS A 189 14.90 -2.11 -9.93
C HIS A 189 14.52 -3.56 -9.61
N ARG A 190 15.46 -4.50 -9.81
CA ARG A 190 15.21 -5.94 -9.59
C ARG A 190 15.18 -6.31 -8.12
N VAL A 191 16.00 -5.66 -7.29
CA VAL A 191 15.94 -5.84 -5.83
C VAL A 191 14.61 -5.31 -5.27
N THR A 192 14.09 -4.19 -5.79
CA THR A 192 12.78 -3.66 -5.40
C THR A 192 11.66 -4.67 -5.71
N GLU A 193 11.64 -5.25 -6.92
CA GLU A 193 10.65 -6.27 -7.32
C GLU A 193 10.80 -7.58 -6.51
N PHE A 194 12.04 -7.98 -6.22
CA PHE A 194 12.34 -9.12 -5.36
C PHE A 194 11.73 -8.91 -3.97
N LEU A 195 11.98 -7.75 -3.35
CA LEU A 195 11.47 -7.43 -2.04
C LEU A 195 9.93 -7.35 -2.01
N ALA A 196 9.30 -6.78 -3.05
CA ALA A 196 7.85 -6.74 -3.16
C ALA A 196 7.24 -8.15 -3.11
N SER A 197 7.82 -9.10 -3.86
CA SER A 197 7.38 -10.50 -3.85
C SER A 197 7.71 -11.22 -2.53
N TYR A 198 8.87 -10.97 -1.95
CA TYR A 198 9.32 -11.54 -0.68
C TYR A 198 8.38 -11.19 0.48
N PHE A 199 8.06 -9.90 0.64
CA PHE A 199 7.16 -9.45 1.69
C PHE A 199 5.72 -9.93 1.48
N ASP A 200 5.24 -10.00 0.24
CA ASP A 200 3.90 -10.53 -0.06
C ASP A 200 3.76 -11.99 0.38
N ILE A 201 4.82 -12.80 0.21
CA ILE A 201 4.88 -14.19 0.70
C ILE A 201 4.82 -14.23 2.23
N ILE A 202 5.63 -13.43 2.92
CA ILE A 202 5.67 -13.41 4.40
C ILE A 202 4.31 -13.07 4.97
N PHE A 203 3.67 -12.00 4.50
CA PHE A 203 2.32 -11.64 4.95
C PHE A 203 1.30 -12.74 4.63
N ALA A 204 1.39 -13.37 3.45
CA ALA A 204 0.50 -14.47 3.09
C ALA A 204 0.69 -15.71 4.00
N ILE A 205 1.93 -16.10 4.35
CA ILE A 205 2.22 -17.18 5.30
C ILE A 205 1.51 -16.94 6.62
N ASN A 206 1.60 -15.71 7.12
CA ASN A 206 1.00 -15.30 8.40
C ASN A 206 -0.49 -14.98 8.32
N LYS A 207 -1.12 -15.10 7.15
CA LYS A 207 -2.53 -14.72 6.91
C LYS A 207 -2.84 -13.28 7.34
N VAL A 208 -1.87 -12.41 7.19
CA VAL A 208 -1.95 -10.96 7.42
C VAL A 208 -2.10 -10.26 6.08
N SER A 209 -3.03 -9.32 5.98
CA SER A 209 -3.13 -8.48 4.78
C SER A 209 -1.95 -7.52 4.71
N HIS A 210 -1.36 -7.36 3.52
CA HIS A 210 -0.16 -6.56 3.29
C HIS A 210 -0.41 -5.08 3.63
N PRO A 211 0.34 -4.46 4.55
CA PRO A 211 0.03 -3.13 5.09
C PRO A 211 0.42 -1.96 4.15
N GLY A 212 1.12 -2.22 3.06
CA GLY A 212 1.70 -1.21 2.16
C GLY A 212 3.23 -1.21 2.23
N GLU A 213 3.87 -0.24 1.59
CA GLU A 213 5.33 -0.23 1.39
C GLU A 213 6.13 0.34 2.57
N LYS A 214 5.48 1.16 3.42
CA LYS A 214 6.18 1.90 4.48
C LYS A 214 6.57 1.00 5.65
N ARG A 215 7.85 1.04 6.07
CA ARG A 215 8.38 0.34 7.26
C ARG A 215 8.14 -1.18 7.26
N LEU A 216 8.26 -1.83 6.11
CA LEU A 216 7.90 -3.25 5.92
C LEU A 216 8.59 -4.19 6.91
N ILE A 217 9.88 -4.00 7.21
CA ILE A 217 10.60 -4.82 8.20
C ILE A 217 9.90 -4.72 9.57
N GLN A 218 9.65 -3.50 10.04
CA GLN A 218 8.98 -3.30 11.32
C GLN A 218 7.54 -3.83 11.32
N GLN A 219 6.82 -3.68 10.18
CA GLN A 219 5.47 -4.23 10.04
C GLN A 219 5.47 -5.76 10.12
N CYS A 220 6.46 -6.43 9.53
CA CYS A 220 6.60 -7.87 9.66
C CYS A 220 6.86 -8.28 11.12
N ILE A 221 7.74 -7.58 11.83
CA ILE A 221 8.03 -7.85 13.24
C ILE A 221 6.77 -7.65 14.11
N ASP A 222 6.02 -6.59 13.86
CA ASP A 222 4.84 -6.24 14.66
C ASP A 222 3.63 -7.17 14.40
N LEU A 223 3.49 -7.71 13.18
CA LEU A 223 2.25 -8.35 12.71
C LEU A 223 2.40 -9.84 12.41
N CYS A 224 3.62 -10.35 12.19
CA CYS A 224 3.87 -11.72 11.75
C CYS A 224 4.45 -12.55 12.89
N GLU A 225 3.85 -13.72 13.12
CA GLU A 225 4.35 -14.69 14.11
C GLU A 225 5.46 -15.57 13.52
N ILE A 226 5.42 -15.81 12.20
CA ILE A 226 6.35 -16.67 11.47
C ILE A 226 7.21 -15.80 10.57
N LEU A 227 8.49 -15.68 10.89
CA LEU A 227 9.49 -14.99 10.08
C LEU A 227 10.62 -15.95 9.68
N PRO A 228 11.27 -15.73 8.52
CA PRO A 228 12.48 -16.46 8.15
C PRO A 228 13.58 -16.29 9.21
N MET A 229 14.45 -17.31 9.34
CA MET A 229 15.64 -17.20 10.18
C MET A 229 16.50 -16.02 9.70
N ASP A 230 17.09 -15.28 10.64
CA ASP A 230 17.96 -14.12 10.40
C ASP A 230 17.30 -13.02 9.52
N PHE A 231 15.97 -12.87 9.63
CA PHE A 231 15.15 -11.98 8.81
C PHE A 231 15.68 -10.55 8.70
N GLU A 232 15.95 -9.91 9.84
CA GLU A 232 16.44 -8.52 9.88
C GLU A 232 17.88 -8.41 9.40
N GLU A 233 18.74 -9.36 9.78
CA GLU A 233 20.16 -9.38 9.43
C GLU A 233 20.35 -9.58 7.93
N ASN A 234 19.66 -10.57 7.36
CA ASN A 234 19.68 -10.83 5.91
C ASN A 234 19.23 -9.62 5.08
N LEU A 235 18.19 -8.91 5.51
CA LEU A 235 17.72 -7.71 4.82
C LEU A 235 18.70 -6.54 4.97
N LYS A 236 19.32 -6.37 6.15
CA LYS A 236 20.36 -5.38 6.38
C LYS A 236 21.56 -5.66 5.46
N ASP A 237 22.03 -6.90 5.43
CA ASP A 237 23.14 -7.30 4.56
C ASP A 237 22.82 -7.08 3.09
N LEU A 238 21.59 -7.36 2.66
CA LEU A 238 21.14 -7.08 1.28
C LEU A 238 21.24 -5.57 0.97
N PHE A 239 20.77 -4.70 1.82
CA PHE A 239 20.82 -3.26 1.57
C PHE A 239 22.24 -2.70 1.59
N GLU A 240 23.13 -3.25 2.43
CA GLU A 240 24.52 -2.83 2.50
C GLU A 240 25.33 -3.31 1.29
N ASN A 241 24.97 -4.45 0.70
CA ASN A 241 25.74 -5.14 -0.34
C ASN A 241 25.04 -5.31 -1.69
N MET A 242 23.85 -4.72 -1.90
CA MET A 242 23.05 -4.95 -3.11
C MET A 242 23.73 -4.56 -4.43
N PHE A 243 24.77 -3.72 -4.37
CA PHE A 243 25.54 -3.31 -5.56
C PHE A 243 26.86 -4.06 -5.73
N ASN A 244 27.15 -5.04 -4.88
CA ASN A 244 28.38 -5.83 -4.87
C ASN A 244 28.12 -7.26 -5.37
N GLU A 245 29.19 -8.01 -5.63
CA GLU A 245 29.12 -9.42 -6.06
C GLU A 245 28.47 -10.33 -4.98
N ASP A 246 28.57 -9.96 -3.71
CA ASP A 246 27.97 -10.70 -2.60
C ASP A 246 26.43 -10.69 -2.60
N CYS A 247 25.81 -9.75 -3.32
CA CYS A 247 24.35 -9.63 -3.38
C CYS A 247 23.65 -10.94 -3.76
N ASN A 248 24.22 -11.70 -4.72
CA ASN A 248 23.62 -12.96 -5.14
C ASN A 248 23.63 -14.02 -4.04
N ILE A 249 24.72 -14.12 -3.27
CA ILE A 249 24.87 -15.06 -2.15
C ILE A 249 23.85 -14.72 -1.05
N ILE A 250 23.69 -13.42 -0.76
CA ILE A 250 22.72 -12.94 0.22
C ILE A 250 21.30 -13.26 -0.23
N ILE A 251 20.94 -13.03 -1.49
CA ILE A 251 19.62 -13.37 -2.05
C ILE A 251 19.36 -14.88 -1.96
N GLU A 252 20.34 -15.71 -2.27
CA GLU A 252 20.20 -17.17 -2.15
C GLU A 252 19.92 -17.59 -0.69
N GLU A 253 20.58 -16.99 0.30
CA GLU A 253 20.34 -17.27 1.71
C GLU A 253 18.96 -16.76 2.16
N ILE A 254 18.54 -15.55 1.75
CA ILE A 254 17.19 -15.01 1.99
C ILE A 254 16.13 -16.00 1.48
N VAL A 255 16.27 -16.48 0.24
CA VAL A 255 15.31 -17.40 -0.35
C VAL A 255 15.31 -18.76 0.34
N LYS A 256 16.47 -19.29 0.68
CA LYS A 256 16.62 -20.54 1.41
C LYS A 256 15.97 -20.48 2.80
N ASN A 257 16.11 -19.38 3.52
CA ASN A 257 15.47 -19.19 4.82
C ASN A 257 13.96 -18.99 4.69
N LEU A 258 13.49 -18.35 3.61
CA LEU A 258 12.06 -18.25 3.29
C LEU A 258 11.45 -19.64 2.99
N ASP A 259 12.14 -20.48 2.22
CA ASP A 259 11.66 -21.82 1.87
C ASP A 259 11.39 -22.69 3.12
N LYS A 260 12.24 -22.61 4.14
CA LYS A 260 12.06 -23.35 5.40
C LYS A 260 10.72 -23.06 6.09
N ILE A 261 10.18 -21.84 5.94
CA ILE A 261 8.90 -21.46 6.54
C ILE A 261 7.71 -21.70 5.59
N ILE A 262 7.95 -21.83 4.28
CA ILE A 262 6.92 -22.20 3.30
C ILE A 262 6.55 -23.69 3.42
N GLU A 263 7.53 -24.54 3.75
CA GLU A 263 7.39 -26.00 3.86
C GLU A 263 6.72 -26.47 5.19
N GLN A 264 6.57 -25.57 6.15
CA GLN A 264 5.85 -25.80 7.41
C GLN A 264 4.34 -25.61 7.25
#